data_6855a80a7d7ae4bbb7f5dfe57dce3774
#
_entry.id   6855a80a7d7ae4bbb7f5dfe57dce3774
#
_cell.length_a   1.000
_cell.length_b   1.000
_cell.length_c   1.000
_cell.angle_alpha   90.00
_cell.angle_beta   90.00
_cell.angle_gamma   90.00
#
_symmetry.space_group_name_H-M   'P 1'
#
loop_
_entity.id
_entity.type
_entity.pdbx_description
1 polymer ?
#
loop_
_entity_poly.entity_id
_entity_poly.type
_entity_poly.pdbx_seq_one_letter_code
_entity_poly.pdbx_strand_id
1 'polypeptide(L)'
;EPGERGAGNGDLYIFVEVQKDKLFEREEENLFCEIPISITTAILGGEIEVPTIEGKKARLNIPSGTQSETQFRLRGKGMSILRQSRRGDMYVQANVEIPVNLNSKQKEILMEFEKEGGTSKKHSPKSQGFFSKLKEVWEDLT
;
A
#
# COMPACT_ATOMS: atom_id res chain seq x y z
N GLU A 1 -13.70 18.80 6.91
CA GLU A 1 -13.72 19.18 7.47
C GLU A 1 -14.22 19.40 7.82
N PRO A 2 -14.48 19.32 7.64
CA PRO A 2 -14.76 19.64 8.13
C PRO A 2 -14.79 19.54 8.73
N GLY A 3 -14.92 19.47 8.64
CA GLY A 3 -14.69 19.68 9.25
C GLY A 3 -14.61 19.37 9.86
N GLU A 4 -14.76 19.17 9.78
CA GLU A 4 -14.58 19.02 10.34
C GLU A 4 -14.74 18.94 11.05
N ARG A 5 -15.07 18.94 11.33
CA ARG A 5 -15.51 18.84 11.98
C ARG A 5 -16.43 19.13 12.31
N GLY A 6 -16.60 19.42 12.16
CA GLY A 6 -17.66 19.65 12.41
C GLY A 6 -18.83 19.18 12.71
N ALA A 7 -19.28 19.60 12.85
CA ALA A 7 -20.40 19.40 13.40
C ALA A 7 -21.04 18.13 13.12
N GLY A 8 -20.72 17.21 13.74
CA GLY A 8 -21.31 15.94 13.65
C GLY A 8 -22.74 15.91 13.21
N ASN A 9 -23.00 16.40 12.07
CA ASN A 9 -24.33 16.31 11.59
C ASN A 9 -24.54 14.96 10.92
N GLY A 10 -25.78 14.60 10.72
CA GLY A 10 -26.13 13.30 10.20
C GLY A 10 -25.62 13.03 8.79
N ASP A 11 -25.56 14.09 8.00
CA ASP A 11 -25.10 13.96 6.61
C ASP A 11 -23.65 13.53 6.54
N LEU A 12 -22.81 14.10 7.39
CA LEU A 12 -21.41 13.71 7.46
C LEU A 12 -21.26 12.28 7.90
N TYR A 13 -22.04 11.86 8.86
CA TYR A 13 -21.98 10.51 9.36
C TYR A 13 -22.36 9.49 8.27
N ILE A 14 -23.41 9.77 7.52
CA ILE A 14 -23.86 8.91 6.44
C ILE A 14 -22.78 8.81 5.35
N PHE A 15 -22.15 9.92 5.04
CA PHE A 15 -21.07 9.95 4.05
C PHE A 15 -19.92 9.04 4.47
N VAL A 16 -19.54 9.09 5.74
CA VAL A 16 -18.45 8.25 6.25
C VAL A 16 -18.80 6.77 6.13
N GLU A 17 -20.03 6.38 6.41
CA GLU A 17 -20.47 5.00 6.28
C GLU A 17 -20.37 4.51 4.82
N VAL A 18 -20.78 5.33 3.87
CA VAL A 18 -20.68 4.97 2.45
C VAL A 18 -19.24 4.81 2.03
N GLN A 19 -18.36 5.70 2.51
CA GLN A 19 -16.94 5.61 2.18
C GLN A 19 -16.30 4.34 2.75
N LYS A 20 -16.69 3.95 3.94
CA LYS A 20 -16.19 2.71 4.55
C LYS A 20 -16.55 1.50 3.70
N ASP A 21 -17.79 1.44 3.21
CA ASP A 21 -18.24 0.34 2.37
C ASP A 21 -17.46 0.27 1.07
N LYS A 22 -17.06 1.42 0.52
CA LYS A 22 -16.27 1.45 -0.71
C LYS A 22 -14.80 1.09 -0.50
N LEU A 23 -14.27 1.40 0.67
CA LEU A 23 -12.85 1.17 0.96
C LEU A 23 -12.56 -0.25 1.39
N PHE A 24 -13.51 -0.91 2.04
CA PHE A 24 -13.26 -2.21 2.64
C PHE A 24 -14.10 -3.29 2.00
N GLU A 25 -13.47 -4.43 1.75
CA GLU A 25 -14.17 -5.65 1.43
C GLU A 25 -14.17 -6.48 2.69
N ARG A 26 -15.29 -7.11 2.95
CA ARG A 26 -15.46 -7.91 4.17
C ARG A 26 -15.50 -9.39 3.84
N GLU A 27 -14.76 -10.18 4.58
CA GLU A 27 -14.82 -11.63 4.53
C GLU A 27 -14.89 -12.14 5.96
N GLU A 28 -16.09 -12.50 6.38
CA GLU A 28 -16.39 -12.88 7.77
C GLU A 28 -16.03 -11.75 8.72
N GLU A 29 -15.07 -11.94 9.64
CA GLU A 29 -14.66 -10.90 10.59
C GLU A 29 -13.46 -10.09 10.07
N ASN A 30 -12.90 -10.47 8.95
CA ASN A 30 -11.74 -9.79 8.39
C ASN A 30 -12.13 -8.76 7.36
N LEU A 31 -11.31 -7.73 7.27
CA LEU A 31 -11.49 -6.65 6.30
C LEU A 31 -10.27 -6.59 5.39
N PHE A 32 -10.52 -6.22 4.15
CA PHE A 32 -9.47 -6.08 3.15
C PHE A 32 -9.60 -4.73 2.47
N CYS A 33 -8.48 -4.04 2.29
CA CYS A 33 -8.48 -2.81 1.51
C CYS A 33 -7.19 -2.68 0.73
N GLU A 34 -7.25 -1.92 -0.34
CA GLU A 34 -6.08 -1.60 -1.15
C GLU A 34 -5.83 -0.11 -1.02
N ILE A 35 -4.58 0.27 -0.82
CA ILE A 35 -4.22 1.68 -0.73
C ILE A 35 -3.03 1.96 -1.65
N PRO A 36 -3.04 3.12 -2.30
CA PRO A 36 -1.87 3.54 -3.05
C PRO A 36 -0.81 4.08 -2.11
N ILE A 37 0.44 3.71 -2.34
CA ILE A 37 1.57 4.29 -1.60
C ILE A 37 2.53 4.90 -2.61
N SER A 38 3.23 5.95 -2.18
CA SER A 38 4.17 6.60 -3.07
C SER A 38 5.38 5.71 -3.32
N ILE A 39 5.99 5.87 -4.48
CA ILE A 39 7.16 5.08 -4.84
C ILE A 39 8.31 5.38 -3.87
N THR A 40 8.43 6.60 -3.39
CA THR A 40 9.49 6.94 -2.44
C THR A 40 9.28 6.28 -1.08
N THR A 41 8.05 6.21 -0.62
CA THR A 41 7.74 5.50 0.62
C THR A 41 8.03 4.01 0.48
N ALA A 42 7.68 3.44 -0.65
CA ALA A 42 7.96 2.02 -0.92
C ALA A 42 9.46 1.73 -0.92
N ILE A 43 10.25 2.63 -1.52
CA ILE A 43 11.70 2.45 -1.64
C ILE A 43 12.40 2.68 -0.31
N LEU A 44 12.10 3.81 0.33
CA LEU A 44 12.82 4.25 1.51
C LEU A 44 12.23 3.74 2.82
N GLY A 45 10.98 3.33 2.79
CA GLY A 45 10.25 2.98 3.99
C GLY A 45 9.66 4.20 4.65
N GLY A 46 8.82 3.99 5.63
CA GLY A 46 8.18 5.05 6.38
C GLY A 46 6.90 4.57 7.01
N GLU A 47 6.16 5.51 7.57
CA GLU A 47 4.86 5.22 8.15
C GLU A 47 3.77 5.89 7.33
N ILE A 48 2.66 5.20 7.19
CA ILE A 48 1.46 5.80 6.59
C ILE A 48 0.30 5.61 7.55
N GLU A 49 -0.72 6.44 7.39
CA GLU A 49 -1.94 6.30 8.16
C GLU A 49 -2.98 5.65 7.28
N VAL A 50 -3.67 4.64 7.81
CA VAL A 50 -4.72 3.96 7.08
C VAL A 50 -6.02 4.10 7.86
N PRO A 51 -7.15 4.25 7.18
CA PRO A 51 -8.44 4.35 7.87
C PRO A 51 -8.84 2.98 8.41
N THR A 52 -9.54 2.98 9.53
CA THR A 52 -10.11 1.76 10.09
C THR A 52 -11.62 1.84 10.05
N ILE A 53 -12.27 0.70 10.18
CA ILE A 53 -13.74 0.65 10.17
C ILE A 53 -14.34 1.41 11.35
N GLU A 54 -13.56 1.58 12.41
CA GLU A 54 -13.98 2.34 13.58
C GLU A 54 -13.97 3.85 13.37
N GLY A 55 -13.44 4.31 12.24
CA GLY A 55 -13.32 5.73 11.97
C GLY A 55 -12.04 6.36 12.50
N LYS A 56 -11.19 5.58 13.13
CA LYS A 56 -9.89 6.04 13.61
C LYS A 56 -8.82 5.69 12.58
N LYS A 57 -7.68 6.36 12.70
CA LYS A 57 -6.55 6.06 11.83
C LYS A 57 -5.60 5.11 12.54
N ALA A 58 -5.10 4.13 11.83
CA ALA A 58 -4.07 3.25 12.33
C ALA A 58 -2.78 3.54 11.58
N ARG A 59 -1.66 3.39 12.26
CA ARG A 59 -0.35 3.58 11.62
C ARG A 59 0.12 2.26 11.06
N LEU A 60 0.60 2.31 9.84
CA LEU A 60 1.16 1.15 9.17
C LEU A 60 2.61 1.45 8.82
N ASN A 61 3.51 0.62 9.31
CA ASN A 61 4.93 0.77 9.01
C ASN A 61 5.24 0.08 7.68
N ILE A 62 5.79 0.84 6.75
CA ILE A 62 6.16 0.34 5.43
C ILE A 62 7.66 0.09 5.43
N PRO A 63 8.11 -1.16 5.34
CA PRO A 63 9.55 -1.43 5.28
C PRO A 63 10.17 -0.90 4.00
N SER A 64 11.44 -0.54 4.09
CA SER A 64 12.22 -0.14 2.93
C SER A 64 12.22 -1.28 1.91
N GLY A 65 12.01 -0.95 0.62
CA GLY A 65 12.01 -1.95 -0.44
C GLY A 65 10.70 -2.70 -0.60
N THR A 66 9.61 -2.16 -0.04
CA THR A 66 8.29 -2.78 -0.17
C THR A 66 7.87 -2.83 -1.64
N GLN A 67 7.51 -4.01 -2.09
CA GLN A 67 7.08 -4.24 -3.47
C GLN A 67 5.58 -3.98 -3.61
N SER A 68 5.14 -3.67 -4.83
CA SER A 68 3.72 -3.46 -5.08
C SER A 68 2.95 -4.76 -4.80
N GLU A 69 1.72 -4.60 -4.33
CA GLU A 69 0.81 -5.69 -3.96
C GLU A 69 1.23 -6.44 -2.69
N THR A 70 2.17 -5.89 -1.93
CA THR A 70 2.50 -6.44 -0.61
C THR A 70 1.32 -6.25 0.33
N GLN A 71 0.97 -7.29 1.06
CA GLN A 71 -0.15 -7.27 1.98
C GLN A 71 0.35 -7.18 3.42
N PHE A 72 -0.26 -6.29 4.19
CA PHE A 72 0.06 -6.09 5.59
C PHE A 72 -1.14 -6.43 6.44
N ARG A 73 -0.89 -7.00 7.60
CA ARG A 73 -1.95 -7.38 8.53
C ARG A 73 -1.97 -6.44 9.72
N LEU A 74 -3.14 -5.88 9.99
CA LEU A 74 -3.37 -5.07 11.19
C LEU A 74 -4.28 -5.87 12.10
N ARG A 75 -3.70 -6.42 13.14
CA ARG A 75 -4.43 -7.28 14.06
C ARG A 75 -5.47 -6.51 14.85
N GLY A 76 -6.65 -7.09 14.97
CA GLY A 76 -7.71 -6.50 15.75
C GLY A 76 -8.37 -5.29 15.13
N LYS A 77 -8.16 -5.04 13.86
CA LYS A 77 -8.76 -3.90 13.15
C LYS A 77 -9.87 -4.30 12.18
N GLY A 78 -10.26 -5.56 12.20
CA GLY A 78 -11.39 -6.05 11.42
C GLY A 78 -12.72 -5.80 12.12
N MET A 79 -13.70 -6.59 11.75
CA MET A 79 -15.04 -6.49 12.33
C MET A 79 -15.10 -7.11 13.73
N SER A 80 -16.03 -6.62 14.54
CA SER A 80 -16.28 -7.21 15.84
C SER A 80 -16.83 -8.63 15.66
N ILE A 81 -16.36 -9.54 16.48
CA ILE A 81 -16.86 -10.92 16.46
C ILE A 81 -18.00 -10.99 17.46
N LEU A 82 -19.17 -11.43 16.99
CA LEU A 82 -20.36 -11.47 17.82
C LEU A 82 -20.13 -12.29 19.10
N ARG A 83 -20.49 -11.69 20.24
CA ARG A 83 -20.38 -12.33 21.56
C ARG A 83 -18.96 -12.62 22.01
N GLN A 84 -17.98 -11.97 21.38
CA GLN A 84 -16.59 -12.08 21.80
C GLN A 84 -16.02 -10.69 22.00
N SER A 85 -14.99 -10.60 22.83
CA SER A 85 -14.35 -9.32 23.10
C SER A 85 -13.31 -8.93 22.06
N ARG A 86 -12.96 -9.84 21.17
CA ARG A 86 -11.93 -9.57 20.15
C ARG A 86 -12.57 -9.22 18.82
N ARG A 87 -11.74 -8.74 17.91
CA ARG A 87 -12.13 -8.38 16.56
C ARG A 87 -11.32 -9.21 15.58
N GLY A 88 -11.80 -9.29 14.35
CA GLY A 88 -11.00 -9.85 13.28
C GLY A 88 -9.85 -8.92 12.90
N ASP A 89 -9.20 -9.20 11.81
CA ASP A 89 -8.02 -8.45 11.36
C ASP A 89 -8.34 -7.65 10.11
N MET A 90 -7.52 -6.62 9.86
CA MET A 90 -7.60 -5.86 8.63
C MET A 90 -6.35 -6.13 7.82
N TYR A 91 -6.54 -6.45 6.54
CA TYR A 91 -5.45 -6.67 5.60
C TYR A 91 -5.39 -5.51 4.64
N VAL A 92 -4.22 -4.92 4.51
CA VAL A 92 -3.99 -3.76 3.65
C VAL A 92 -3.04 -4.18 2.55
N GLN A 93 -3.49 -4.09 1.31
CA GLN A 93 -2.61 -4.32 0.17
C GLN A 93 -2.06 -2.97 -0.28
N ALA A 94 -0.74 -2.86 -0.29
CA ALA A 94 -0.07 -1.64 -0.71
C ALA A 94 0.19 -1.70 -2.21
N ASN A 95 -0.41 -0.79 -2.95
CA ASN A 95 -0.21 -0.68 -4.39
C ASN A 95 0.70 0.51 -4.65
N VAL A 96 1.89 0.25 -5.16
CA VAL A 96 2.87 1.32 -5.41
C VAL A 96 2.44 2.12 -6.63
N GLU A 97 2.25 3.41 -6.44
CA GLU A 97 1.83 4.30 -7.52
C GLU A 97 3.05 4.93 -8.19
N ILE A 98 3.08 4.86 -9.51
CA ILE A 98 4.14 5.48 -10.29
C ILE A 98 3.74 6.92 -10.56
N PRO A 99 4.54 7.90 -10.12
CA PRO A 99 4.20 9.31 -10.35
C PRO A 99 4.24 9.67 -11.82
N VAL A 100 3.41 10.62 -12.19
CA VAL A 100 3.30 11.08 -13.57
C VAL A 100 3.51 12.60 -13.64
N ASN A 101 3.65 13.13 -14.86
CA ASN A 101 3.77 14.58 -15.09
C ASN A 101 4.94 15.20 -14.33
N LEU A 102 6.09 14.55 -14.41
CA LEU A 102 7.27 15.02 -13.69
C LEU A 102 7.86 16.26 -14.37
N ASN A 103 8.36 17.18 -13.54
CA ASN A 103 9.07 18.33 -14.07
C ASN A 103 10.53 17.97 -14.40
N SER A 104 11.27 18.93 -14.97
CA SER A 104 12.65 18.67 -15.42
C SER A 104 13.57 18.26 -14.28
N LYS A 105 13.41 18.90 -13.13
CA LYS A 105 14.27 18.60 -11.97
C LYS A 105 14.01 17.19 -11.45
N GLN A 106 12.76 16.80 -11.38
CA GLN A 106 12.41 15.45 -10.95
C GLN A 106 12.98 14.39 -11.89
N LYS A 107 12.92 14.66 -13.18
CA LYS A 107 13.52 13.74 -14.17
C LYS A 107 15.03 13.63 -14.00
N GLU A 108 15.71 14.75 -13.75
CA GLU A 108 17.14 14.74 -13.50
C GLU A 108 17.49 13.88 -12.27
N ILE A 109 16.74 14.03 -11.21
CA ILE A 109 16.97 13.27 -9.98
C ILE A 109 16.84 11.77 -10.26
N LEU A 110 15.83 11.37 -11.02
CA LEU A 110 15.64 9.97 -11.35
C LEU A 110 16.75 9.45 -12.25
N MET A 111 17.22 10.28 -13.20
CA MET A 111 18.35 9.90 -14.05
C MET A 111 19.62 9.70 -13.25
N GLU A 112 19.84 10.55 -12.24
CA GLU A 112 20.97 10.39 -11.34
C GLU A 112 20.88 9.10 -10.55
N PHE A 113 19.67 8.78 -10.06
CA PHE A 113 19.45 7.53 -9.34
C PHE A 113 19.81 6.34 -10.23
N GLU A 114 19.40 6.37 -11.48
CA GLU A 114 19.70 5.30 -12.42
C GLU A 114 21.20 5.19 -12.70
N LYS A 115 21.88 6.34 -12.85
CA LYS A 115 23.32 6.37 -13.07
C LYS A 115 24.11 5.80 -11.90
N GLU A 116 23.60 5.99 -10.70
CA GLU A 116 24.21 5.43 -9.49
C GLU A 116 23.98 3.93 -9.38
N GLY A 117 23.30 3.34 -10.33
CA GLY A 117 23.06 1.91 -10.33
C GLY A 117 21.80 1.48 -9.61
N GLY A 118 20.86 2.42 -9.42
CA GLY A 118 19.63 2.14 -8.69
C GLY A 118 18.78 1.02 -9.26
N THR A 119 18.95 0.72 -10.56
CA THR A 119 18.21 -0.36 -11.22
C THR A 119 19.12 -1.52 -11.61
N SER A 120 20.34 -1.56 -11.09
CA SER A 120 21.29 -2.63 -11.37
C SER A 120 20.88 -3.94 -10.69
N LYS A 121 21.57 -5.01 -11.02
CA LYS A 121 21.29 -6.34 -10.51
C LYS A 121 21.15 -6.39 -8.99
N LYS A 122 22.04 -5.68 -8.28
CA LYS A 122 22.05 -5.66 -6.82
C LYS A 122 20.77 -5.09 -6.25
N HIS A 123 20.18 -4.13 -6.94
CA HIS A 123 19.01 -3.42 -6.45
C HIS A 123 17.70 -3.86 -7.08
N SER A 124 17.76 -4.69 -8.10
CA SER A 124 16.58 -5.16 -8.83
C SER A 124 16.57 -6.69 -8.95
N PRO A 125 16.39 -7.39 -7.83
CA PRO A 125 16.51 -8.86 -7.82
C PRO A 125 15.48 -9.57 -8.70
N LYS A 126 14.30 -9.01 -8.86
CA LYS A 126 13.28 -9.64 -9.72
C LYS A 126 13.68 -9.64 -11.17
N SER A 127 14.26 -8.52 -11.63
CA SER A 127 14.76 -8.43 -13.00
C SER A 127 15.90 -9.39 -13.23
N GLN A 128 16.80 -9.48 -12.28
CA GLN A 128 17.91 -10.41 -12.37
C GLN A 128 17.43 -11.85 -12.42
N GLY A 129 16.48 -12.22 -11.56
CA GLY A 129 15.92 -13.55 -11.54
C GLY A 129 15.24 -13.92 -12.85
N PHE A 130 14.51 -12.98 -13.42
CA PHE A 130 13.83 -13.15 -14.69
C PHE A 130 14.82 -13.40 -15.83
N PHE A 131 15.82 -12.53 -15.94
CA PHE A 131 16.79 -12.64 -17.02
C PHE A 131 17.69 -13.86 -16.89
N SER A 132 18.02 -14.27 -15.68
CA SER A 132 18.76 -15.51 -15.47
C SER A 132 17.95 -16.71 -15.94
N LYS A 133 16.68 -16.74 -15.63
CA LYS A 133 15.79 -17.81 -16.04
C LYS A 133 15.59 -17.82 -17.54
N LEU A 134 15.45 -16.63 -18.13
CA LEU A 134 15.31 -16.50 -19.57
C LEU A 134 16.54 -17.03 -20.29
N LYS A 135 17.72 -16.75 -19.76
CA LYS A 135 18.97 -17.25 -20.32
C LYS A 135 19.03 -18.78 -20.29
N GLU A 136 18.60 -19.39 -19.18
CA GLU A 136 18.55 -20.84 -19.07
C GLU A 136 17.65 -21.45 -20.13
N VAL A 137 16.46 -20.90 -20.29
CA VAL A 137 15.50 -21.36 -21.29
C VAL A 137 16.09 -21.21 -22.69
N TRP A 138 16.75 -20.09 -22.95
CA TRP A 138 17.37 -19.83 -24.24
C TRP A 138 18.48 -20.84 -24.55
N GLU A 139 19.32 -21.15 -23.59
CA GLU A 139 20.39 -22.13 -23.73
C GLU A 139 19.84 -23.55 -23.98
N ASP A 140 18.74 -23.88 -23.31
CA ASP A 140 18.12 -25.18 -23.51
C ASP A 140 17.54 -25.35 -24.92
N LEU A 141 17.18 -24.26 -25.57
CA LEU A 141 16.63 -24.29 -26.93
C LEU A 141 17.69 -24.38 -27.99
N THR A 142 18.94 -24.15 -27.67
CA THR A 142 20.05 -24.24 -28.59
C THR A 142 20.86 -25.47 -28.34
#